data_997d370d6e0591d8439603b34a3470c5
#
_entry.id   997d370d6e0591d8439603b34a3470c5
#
_cell.length_a   1.000
_cell.length_b   1.000
_cell.length_c   1.000
_cell.angle_alpha   90.00
_cell.angle_beta   90.00
_cell.angle_gamma   90.00
#
_symmetry.space_group_name_H-M   'P 1'
#
loop_
_entity.id
_entity.type
_entity.pdbx_description
1 polymer ?
#
loop_
_entity_poly.entity_id
_entity_poly.type
_entity_poly.pdbx_seq_one_letter_code
_entity_poly.pdbx_strand_id
1 'polypeptide(L)'
;AGTLPVFLLAIPAGVLSDILDRRRFLIAIQIMLGTVSSVLAVLAWTGTVSVESLVILTFLGGVGAALATPAWQAITPELVPRSDLKGAVALNSLGINIARSIGPALGGFLLAGFGAAAVYGLDVLTYILVGGALLWWRREADADDGLREHFGGALRAGLRYARASRDLHRILWRAVLFFAFASAVWAL
;
A
#
# COMPACT_ATOMS: atom_id res chain seq x y z
N ALA A 1 11.39 5.44 -9.48
CA ALA A 1 11.86 4.80 -8.22
C ALA A 1 10.68 4.21 -7.43
N GLY A 2 9.58 4.93 -7.22
CA GLY A 2 8.46 4.50 -6.37
C GLY A 2 7.66 3.30 -6.86
N THR A 3 7.58 3.04 -8.15
CA THR A 3 6.81 1.91 -8.73
C THR A 3 7.57 0.59 -8.79
N LEU A 4 8.91 0.65 -8.81
CA LEU A 4 9.76 -0.54 -8.88
C LEU A 4 9.55 -1.50 -7.69
N PRO A 5 9.48 -1.02 -6.43
CA PRO A 5 9.20 -1.89 -5.29
C PRO A 5 7.85 -2.61 -5.39
N VAL A 6 6.82 -1.93 -5.90
CA VAL A 6 5.49 -2.53 -6.06
C VAL A 6 5.54 -3.73 -7.00
N PHE A 7 6.28 -3.61 -8.10
CA PHE A 7 6.45 -4.72 -9.05
C PHE A 7 7.23 -5.89 -8.43
N LEU A 8 8.32 -5.61 -7.73
CA LEU A 8 9.18 -6.63 -7.12
C LEU A 8 8.53 -7.32 -5.92
N LEU A 9 7.77 -6.57 -5.13
CA LEU A 9 7.22 -7.04 -3.86
C LEU A 9 5.75 -7.47 -3.94
N ALA A 10 5.08 -7.36 -5.09
CA ALA A 10 3.66 -7.70 -5.22
C ALA A 10 3.33 -9.11 -4.69
N ILE A 11 4.10 -10.12 -5.08
CA ILE A 11 3.91 -11.51 -4.63
C ILE A 11 4.32 -11.70 -3.16
N PRO A 12 5.54 -11.31 -2.72
CA PRO A 12 5.92 -11.38 -1.31
C PRO A 12 4.98 -10.62 -0.37
N ALA A 13 4.50 -9.44 -0.78
CA ALA A 13 3.58 -8.63 0.02
C ALA A 13 2.24 -9.32 0.25
N GLY A 14 1.69 -9.98 -0.79
CA GLY A 14 0.47 -10.79 -0.67
C GLY A 14 0.64 -11.91 0.35
N VAL A 15 1.71 -12.70 0.20
CA VAL A 15 2.00 -13.82 1.12
C VAL A 15 2.22 -13.32 2.56
N LEU A 16 2.93 -12.21 2.75
CA LEU A 16 3.14 -11.62 4.09
C LEU A 16 1.82 -11.16 4.72
N SER A 17 0.92 -10.56 3.94
CA SER A 17 -0.38 -10.11 4.44
C SER A 17 -1.30 -11.25 4.84
N ASP A 18 -1.10 -12.47 4.30
CA ASP A 18 -1.90 -13.64 4.63
C ASP A 18 -1.37 -14.39 5.87
N ILE A 19 -0.05 -14.37 6.10
CA ILE A 19 0.61 -15.10 7.20
C ILE A 19 0.70 -14.26 8.46
N LEU A 20 0.97 -12.95 8.33
CA LEU A 20 1.16 -12.07 9.46
C LEU A 20 -0.16 -11.56 10.03
N ASP A 21 -0.17 -11.22 11.31
CA ASP A 21 -1.28 -10.45 11.88
C ASP A 21 -1.41 -9.12 11.14
N ARG A 22 -2.50 -8.97 10.37
CA ARG A 22 -2.74 -7.83 9.46
C ARG A 22 -2.66 -6.49 10.19
N ARG A 23 -3.18 -6.41 11.42
CA ARG A 23 -3.13 -5.20 12.24
C ARG A 23 -1.69 -4.84 12.60
N ARG A 24 -0.93 -5.79 13.15
CA ARG A 24 0.48 -5.57 13.53
C ARG A 24 1.33 -5.26 12.32
N PHE A 25 1.07 -5.92 11.21
CA PHE A 25 1.77 -5.70 9.95
C PHE A 25 1.51 -4.29 9.42
N LEU A 26 0.25 -3.83 9.39
CA LEU A 26 -0.08 -2.47 8.99
C LEU A 26 0.54 -1.42 9.92
N ILE A 27 0.51 -1.63 11.25
CA ILE A 27 1.16 -0.72 12.20
C ILE A 27 2.66 -0.60 11.91
N ALA A 28 3.36 -1.71 11.68
CA ALA A 28 4.78 -1.70 11.35
C ALA A 28 5.05 -0.91 10.05
N ILE A 29 4.20 -1.08 9.03
CA ILE A 29 4.30 -0.31 7.78
C ILE A 29 4.05 1.17 8.02
N GLN A 30 3.06 1.55 8.84
CA GLN A 30 2.79 2.95 9.15
C GLN A 30 3.96 3.61 9.89
N ILE A 31 4.60 2.89 10.83
CA ILE A 31 5.81 3.38 11.50
C ILE A 31 6.94 3.59 10.49
N MET A 32 7.17 2.62 9.61
CA MET A 32 8.19 2.72 8.58
C MET A 32 7.95 3.92 7.65
N LEU A 33 6.73 4.06 7.13
CA LEU A 33 6.36 5.16 6.23
C LEU A 33 6.42 6.51 6.95
N GLY A 34 5.91 6.59 8.17
CA GLY A 34 6.01 7.79 9.00
C GLY A 34 7.46 8.19 9.28
N THR A 35 8.36 7.22 9.51
CA THR A 35 9.80 7.48 9.65
C THR A 35 10.41 8.03 8.36
N VAL A 36 10.10 7.41 7.21
CA VAL A 36 10.56 7.88 5.89
C VAL A 36 10.10 9.31 5.64
N SER A 37 8.82 9.62 5.85
CA SER A 37 8.27 10.96 5.67
C SER A 37 8.84 11.96 6.68
N SER A 38 9.12 11.55 7.92
CA SER A 38 9.78 12.40 8.92
C SER A 38 11.19 12.77 8.51
N VAL A 39 11.97 11.83 8.00
CA VAL A 39 13.31 12.11 7.49
C VAL A 39 13.25 13.06 6.30
N LEU A 40 12.31 12.84 5.36
CA LEU A 40 12.11 13.76 4.22
C LEU A 40 11.69 15.15 4.68
N ALA A 41 10.82 15.27 5.68
CA ALA A 41 10.41 16.56 6.25
C ALA A 41 11.59 17.32 6.84
N VAL A 42 12.44 16.63 7.64
CA VAL A 42 13.64 17.22 8.24
C VAL A 42 14.65 17.66 7.17
N LEU A 43 14.95 16.79 6.19
CA LEU A 43 15.85 17.13 5.10
C LEU A 43 15.34 18.31 4.27
N ALA A 44 14.04 18.37 4.00
CA ALA A 44 13.41 19.47 3.29
C ALA A 44 13.47 20.77 4.10
N TRP A 45 13.26 20.70 5.42
CA TRP A 45 13.32 21.87 6.29
C TRP A 45 14.73 22.43 6.43
N THR A 46 15.73 21.56 6.54
CA THR A 46 17.14 21.95 6.64
C THR A 46 17.77 22.33 5.30
N GLY A 47 17.07 22.13 4.17
CA GLY A 47 17.60 22.38 2.83
C GLY A 47 18.72 21.41 2.41
N THR A 48 18.85 20.26 3.10
CA THR A 48 19.92 19.27 2.86
C THR A 48 19.48 18.08 2.01
N VAL A 49 18.36 18.21 1.29
CA VAL A 49 17.87 17.17 0.38
C VAL A 49 18.89 16.93 -0.73
N SER A 50 19.43 15.73 -0.82
CA SER A 50 20.26 15.27 -1.94
C SER A 50 19.47 14.37 -2.88
N VAL A 51 19.92 14.22 -4.12
CA VAL A 51 19.31 13.29 -5.09
C VAL A 51 19.33 11.87 -4.55
N GLU A 52 20.43 11.47 -3.91
CA GLU A 52 20.58 10.13 -3.33
C GLU A 52 19.59 9.87 -2.19
N SER A 53 19.48 10.80 -1.23
CA SER A 53 18.53 10.69 -0.13
C SER A 53 17.08 10.62 -0.64
N LEU A 54 16.75 11.45 -1.63
CA LEU A 54 15.42 11.45 -2.23
C LEU A 54 15.10 10.12 -2.91
N VAL A 55 16.03 9.57 -3.71
CA VAL A 55 15.85 8.29 -4.39
C VAL A 55 15.69 7.14 -3.39
N ILE A 56 16.57 7.08 -2.38
CA ILE A 56 16.52 6.01 -1.36
C ILE A 56 15.21 6.09 -0.57
N LEU A 57 14.84 7.26 -0.06
CA LEU A 57 13.63 7.42 0.75
C LEU A 57 12.37 7.22 -0.06
N THR A 58 12.32 7.67 -1.33
CA THR A 58 11.20 7.37 -2.23
C THR A 58 11.09 5.87 -2.54
N PHE A 59 12.22 5.18 -2.68
CA PHE A 59 12.23 3.73 -2.86
C PHE A 59 11.68 3.02 -1.61
N LEU A 60 12.11 3.41 -0.41
CA LEU A 60 11.59 2.87 0.86
C LEU A 60 10.10 3.17 1.03
N GLY A 61 9.65 4.37 0.66
CA GLY A 61 8.22 4.70 0.61
C GLY A 61 7.44 3.78 -0.34
N GLY A 62 8.01 3.50 -1.52
CA GLY A 62 7.47 2.54 -2.48
C GLY A 62 7.39 1.11 -1.95
N VAL A 63 8.39 0.68 -1.17
CA VAL A 63 8.36 -0.62 -0.45
C VAL A 63 7.19 -0.65 0.53
N GLY A 64 7.02 0.39 1.35
CA GLY A 64 5.90 0.49 2.28
C GLY A 64 4.54 0.46 1.58
N ALA A 65 4.38 1.21 0.50
CA ALA A 65 3.15 1.22 -0.29
C ALA A 65 2.84 -0.16 -0.91
N ALA A 66 3.86 -0.87 -1.40
CA ALA A 66 3.73 -2.22 -1.94
C ALA A 66 3.24 -3.23 -0.89
N LEU A 67 3.78 -3.13 0.34
CA LEU A 67 3.41 -3.99 1.46
C LEU A 67 2.02 -3.63 2.03
N ALA A 68 1.68 -2.34 2.08
CA ALA A 68 0.41 -1.86 2.62
C ALA A 68 -0.80 -2.28 1.76
N THR A 69 -0.67 -2.23 0.44
CA THR A 69 -1.80 -2.40 -0.48
C THR A 69 -2.59 -3.69 -0.26
N PRO A 70 -1.99 -4.91 -0.26
CA PRO A 70 -2.73 -6.14 -0.03
C PRO A 70 -3.31 -6.22 1.40
N ALA A 71 -2.57 -5.73 2.40
CA ALA A 71 -3.04 -5.74 3.78
C ALA A 71 -4.26 -4.83 4.00
N TRP A 72 -4.31 -3.66 3.37
CA TRP A 72 -5.47 -2.76 3.39
C TRP A 72 -6.70 -3.37 2.71
N GLN A 73 -6.50 -4.05 1.58
CA GLN A 73 -7.60 -4.74 0.91
C GLN A 73 -8.15 -5.90 1.74
N ALA A 74 -7.27 -6.60 2.45
CA ALA A 74 -7.64 -7.74 3.27
C ALA A 74 -8.35 -7.35 4.59
N ILE A 75 -8.14 -6.12 5.10
CA ILE A 75 -8.75 -5.65 6.35
C ILE A 75 -10.20 -5.19 6.16
N THR A 76 -10.57 -4.72 4.97
CA THR A 76 -11.92 -4.18 4.70
C THR A 76 -13.05 -5.15 5.09
N PRO A 77 -12.98 -6.45 4.75
CA PRO A 77 -14.00 -7.42 5.16
C PRO A 77 -14.04 -7.71 6.67
N GLU A 78 -12.98 -7.39 7.41
CA GLU A 78 -12.93 -7.56 8.87
C GLU A 78 -13.54 -6.37 9.64
N LEU A 79 -13.70 -5.22 8.96
CA LEU A 79 -14.20 -4.00 9.58
C LEU A 79 -15.72 -3.87 9.56
N VAL A 80 -16.41 -4.66 8.71
CA VAL A 80 -17.85 -4.53 8.51
C VAL A 80 -18.52 -5.90 8.45
N PRO A 81 -19.81 -6.00 8.88
CA PRO A 81 -20.61 -7.20 8.69
C PRO A 81 -20.71 -7.58 7.21
N ARG A 82 -20.90 -8.86 6.92
CA ARG A 82 -21.02 -9.37 5.52
C ARG A 82 -22.15 -8.70 4.73
N SER A 83 -23.24 -8.29 5.39
CA SER A 83 -24.35 -7.54 4.80
C SER A 83 -23.90 -6.23 4.17
N ASP A 84 -22.94 -5.54 4.78
CA ASP A 84 -22.53 -4.18 4.46
C ASP A 84 -21.25 -4.14 3.59
N LEU A 85 -20.65 -5.31 3.33
CA LEU A 85 -19.39 -5.41 2.61
C LEU A 85 -19.43 -4.73 1.22
N LYS A 86 -20.55 -4.87 0.48
CA LYS A 86 -20.70 -4.21 -0.83
C LYS A 86 -20.65 -2.68 -0.71
N GLY A 87 -21.32 -2.13 0.32
CA GLY A 87 -21.31 -0.71 0.61
C GLY A 87 -19.92 -0.22 1.04
N ALA A 88 -19.24 -0.98 1.90
CA ALA A 88 -17.89 -0.66 2.35
C ALA A 88 -16.86 -0.63 1.20
N VAL A 89 -16.92 -1.62 0.31
CA VAL A 89 -16.05 -1.67 -0.89
C VAL A 89 -16.34 -0.51 -1.83
N ALA A 90 -17.63 -0.17 -2.04
CA ALA A 90 -18.02 0.97 -2.88
C ALA A 90 -17.52 2.30 -2.28
N LEU A 91 -17.69 2.50 -0.97
CA LEU A 91 -17.24 3.70 -0.26
C LEU A 91 -15.71 3.82 -0.30
N ASN A 92 -14.98 2.73 -0.08
CA ASN A 92 -13.52 2.70 -0.18
C ASN A 92 -13.05 3.07 -1.60
N SER A 93 -13.70 2.51 -2.63
CA SER A 93 -13.39 2.83 -4.02
C SER A 93 -13.67 4.30 -4.35
N LEU A 94 -14.79 4.84 -3.85
CA LEU A 94 -15.12 6.26 -3.99
C LEU A 94 -14.07 7.15 -3.35
N GLY A 95 -13.67 6.83 -2.11
CA GLY A 95 -12.62 7.57 -1.38
C GLY A 95 -11.29 7.59 -2.14
N ILE A 96 -10.85 6.45 -2.67
CA ILE A 96 -9.63 6.35 -3.47
C ILE A 96 -9.72 7.22 -4.74
N ASN A 97 -10.86 7.19 -5.45
CA ASN A 97 -11.03 7.98 -6.67
C ASN A 97 -11.07 9.49 -6.38
N ILE A 98 -11.75 9.90 -5.32
CA ILE A 98 -11.75 11.30 -4.87
C ILE A 98 -10.33 11.74 -4.52
N ALA A 99 -9.60 10.94 -3.73
CA ALA A 99 -8.22 11.24 -3.35
C ALA A 99 -7.30 11.37 -4.58
N ARG A 100 -7.44 10.50 -5.57
CA ARG A 100 -6.68 10.57 -6.83
C ARG A 100 -7.02 11.79 -7.67
N SER A 101 -8.27 12.23 -7.66
CA SER A 101 -8.72 13.39 -8.45
C SER A 101 -8.32 14.72 -7.82
N ILE A 102 -8.43 14.84 -6.51
CA ILE A 102 -8.21 16.10 -5.76
C ILE A 102 -6.79 16.17 -5.20
N GLY A 103 -6.20 15.01 -4.85
CA GLY A 103 -4.89 14.92 -4.18
C GLY A 103 -3.78 15.70 -4.87
N PRO A 104 -3.53 15.53 -6.17
CA PRO A 104 -2.48 16.25 -6.88
C PRO A 104 -2.65 17.77 -6.83
N ALA A 105 -3.88 18.27 -6.94
CA ALA A 105 -4.18 19.70 -6.88
C ALA A 105 -3.94 20.26 -5.47
N LEU A 106 -4.42 19.60 -4.44
CA LEU A 106 -4.18 19.98 -3.04
C LEU A 106 -2.70 19.87 -2.68
N GLY A 107 -2.02 18.80 -3.09
CA GLY A 107 -0.60 18.61 -2.86
C GLY A 107 0.24 19.69 -3.54
N GLY A 108 -0.08 20.04 -4.78
CA GLY A 108 0.58 21.14 -5.49
C GLY A 108 0.35 22.50 -4.83
N PHE A 109 -0.87 22.79 -4.37
CA PHE A 109 -1.19 24.02 -3.65
C PHE A 109 -0.42 24.11 -2.31
N LEU A 110 -0.40 23.03 -1.54
CA LEU A 110 0.35 22.96 -0.28
C LEU A 110 1.85 23.12 -0.51
N LEU A 111 2.38 22.47 -1.54
CA LEU A 111 3.79 22.57 -1.90
C LEU A 111 4.17 23.99 -2.30
N ALA A 112 3.35 24.67 -3.11
CA ALA A 112 3.60 26.03 -3.56
C ALA A 112 3.45 27.05 -2.43
N GLY A 113 2.52 26.87 -1.52
CA GLY A 113 2.24 27.81 -0.42
C GLY A 113 3.12 27.61 0.81
N PHE A 114 3.44 26.38 1.16
CA PHE A 114 4.08 26.03 2.45
C PHE A 114 5.39 25.26 2.31
N GLY A 115 5.77 24.90 1.08
CA GLY A 115 6.99 24.16 0.79
C GLY A 115 6.93 22.66 1.08
N ALA A 116 7.99 21.95 0.67
CA ALA A 116 8.05 20.48 0.75
C ALA A 116 8.05 19.95 2.20
N ALA A 117 8.68 20.69 3.13
CA ALA A 117 8.72 20.29 4.54
C ALA A 117 7.32 20.19 5.16
N ALA A 118 6.42 21.13 4.83
CA ALA A 118 5.05 21.11 5.33
C ALA A 118 4.23 19.96 4.74
N VAL A 119 4.45 19.64 3.45
CA VAL A 119 3.78 18.51 2.79
C VAL A 119 4.18 17.18 3.44
N TYR A 120 5.48 16.94 3.65
CA TYR A 120 5.96 15.75 4.35
C TYR A 120 5.53 15.72 5.83
N GLY A 121 5.45 16.89 6.49
CA GLY A 121 4.93 17.00 7.86
C GLY A 121 3.46 16.59 7.96
N LEU A 122 2.63 17.00 7.00
CA LEU A 122 1.23 16.56 6.91
C LEU A 122 1.13 15.05 6.67
N ASP A 123 2.01 14.50 5.85
CA ASP A 123 2.08 13.07 5.58
C ASP A 123 2.43 12.29 6.86
N VAL A 124 3.40 12.75 7.65
CA VAL A 124 3.73 12.21 8.99
C VAL A 124 2.51 12.20 9.90
N LEU A 125 1.79 13.33 9.97
CA LEU A 125 0.57 13.44 10.77
C LEU A 125 -0.46 12.38 10.35
N THR A 126 -0.63 12.18 9.05
CA THR A 126 -1.54 11.17 8.50
C THR A 126 -1.15 9.75 8.95
N TYR A 127 0.15 9.40 8.89
CA TYR A 127 0.63 8.10 9.36
C TYR A 127 0.42 7.91 10.86
N ILE A 128 0.61 8.96 11.67
CA ILE A 128 0.34 8.92 13.11
C ILE A 128 -1.14 8.70 13.39
N LEU A 129 -2.03 9.40 12.71
CA LEU A 129 -3.47 9.27 12.88
C LEU A 129 -3.96 7.87 12.48
N VAL A 130 -3.52 7.37 11.33
CA VAL A 130 -3.87 6.03 10.86
C VAL A 130 -3.28 4.94 11.76
N GLY A 131 -2.02 5.10 12.18
CA GLY A 131 -1.37 4.18 13.12
C GLY A 131 -2.09 4.17 14.48
N GLY A 132 -2.49 5.35 14.98
CA GLY A 132 -3.30 5.50 16.19
C GLY A 132 -4.67 4.82 16.08
N ALA A 133 -5.35 4.99 14.95
CA ALA A 133 -6.62 4.32 14.69
C ALA A 133 -6.46 2.78 14.67
N LEU A 134 -5.39 2.26 14.05
CA LEU A 134 -5.08 0.84 14.04
C LEU A 134 -4.72 0.31 15.45
N LEU A 135 -4.09 1.12 16.29
CA LEU A 135 -3.82 0.77 17.68
C LEU A 135 -5.10 0.76 18.53
N TRP A 136 -6.04 1.64 18.24
CA TRP A 136 -7.34 1.69 18.92
C TRP A 136 -8.27 0.57 18.47
N TRP A 137 -8.19 0.14 17.21
CA TRP A 137 -8.99 -0.94 16.68
C TRP A 137 -8.68 -2.27 17.40
N ARG A 138 -9.70 -2.84 18.04
CA ARG A 138 -9.62 -4.17 18.67
C ARG A 138 -10.13 -5.20 17.67
N ARG A 139 -9.21 -6.01 17.16
CA ARG A 139 -9.57 -7.17 16.35
C ARG A 139 -10.12 -8.26 17.28
N GLU A 140 -11.30 -8.79 16.99
CA GLU A 140 -11.72 -10.07 17.55
C GLU A 140 -10.80 -11.13 16.95
N ALA A 141 -10.06 -11.84 17.82
CA ALA A 141 -9.19 -12.91 17.36
C ALA A 141 -10.05 -14.03 16.80
N ASP A 142 -9.99 -14.25 15.49
CA ASP A 142 -10.54 -15.46 14.91
C ASP A 142 -9.84 -16.66 15.53
N ALA A 143 -10.63 -17.63 16.02
CA ALA A 143 -10.15 -18.84 16.68
C ALA A 143 -9.34 -19.79 15.78
N ASP A 144 -9.04 -19.36 14.55
CA ASP A 144 -8.36 -20.16 13.52
C ASP A 144 -6.86 -19.85 13.41
N ASP A 145 -6.24 -19.43 14.52
CA ASP A 145 -4.79 -19.13 14.60
C ASP A 145 -3.91 -20.42 14.52
N GLY A 146 -4.52 -21.58 14.21
CA GLY A 146 -3.87 -22.88 14.20
C GLY A 146 -3.12 -23.27 12.92
N LEU A 147 -3.35 -22.59 11.79
CA LEU A 147 -2.75 -22.94 10.49
C LEU A 147 -1.88 -21.81 9.94
N ARG A 148 -0.93 -21.32 10.73
CA ARG A 148 0.12 -20.45 10.20
C ARG A 148 1.03 -21.26 9.26
N GLU A 149 0.70 -21.25 7.98
CA GLU A 149 1.60 -21.78 6.96
C GLU A 149 2.94 -21.04 7.01
N HIS A 150 4.03 -21.81 6.94
CA HIS A 150 5.35 -21.21 6.85
C HIS A 150 5.47 -20.43 5.54
N PHE A 151 5.96 -19.18 5.59
CA PHE A 151 6.14 -18.29 4.44
C PHE A 151 6.67 -19.01 3.19
N GLY A 152 7.72 -19.85 3.36
CA GLY A 152 8.29 -20.62 2.25
C GLY A 152 7.34 -21.66 1.65
N GLY A 153 6.44 -22.23 2.47
CA GLY A 153 5.40 -23.17 2.02
C GLY A 153 4.33 -22.48 1.19
N ALA A 154 3.76 -21.39 1.72
CA ALA A 154 2.74 -20.61 1.05
C ALA A 154 3.24 -19.99 -0.27
N LEU A 155 4.45 -19.41 -0.27
CA LEU A 155 5.07 -18.86 -1.47
C LEU A 155 5.29 -19.95 -2.54
N ARG A 156 5.83 -21.11 -2.14
CA ARG A 156 6.07 -22.23 -3.06
C ARG A 156 4.77 -22.82 -3.60
N ALA A 157 3.73 -22.93 -2.77
CA ALA A 157 2.40 -23.38 -3.18
C ALA A 157 1.78 -22.38 -4.17
N GLY A 158 1.83 -21.07 -3.89
CA GLY A 158 1.37 -20.01 -4.79
C GLY A 158 2.08 -20.02 -6.13
N LEU A 159 3.42 -20.12 -6.15
CA LEU A 159 4.19 -20.21 -7.38
C LEU A 159 3.88 -21.48 -8.17
N ARG A 160 3.70 -22.61 -7.49
CA ARG A 160 3.31 -23.87 -8.15
C ARG A 160 1.92 -23.77 -8.77
N TYR A 161 0.96 -23.20 -8.04
CA TYR A 161 -0.37 -22.94 -8.56
C TYR A 161 -0.35 -22.00 -9.77
N ALA A 162 0.39 -20.89 -9.67
CA ALA A 162 0.55 -19.94 -10.76
C ALA A 162 1.14 -20.58 -12.03
N ARG A 163 2.08 -21.51 -11.88
CA ARG A 163 2.68 -22.25 -13.02
C ARG A 163 1.77 -23.32 -13.59
N ALA A 164 0.94 -23.95 -12.76
CA ALA A 164 0.12 -25.09 -13.16
C ALA A 164 -1.28 -24.70 -13.69
N SER A 165 -1.79 -23.54 -13.29
CA SER A 165 -3.16 -23.10 -13.62
C SER A 165 -3.22 -22.47 -15.01
N ARG A 166 -3.79 -23.21 -15.98
CA ARG A 166 -4.04 -22.71 -17.35
C ARG A 166 -5.03 -21.55 -17.38
N ASP A 167 -6.01 -21.55 -16.49
CA ASP A 167 -7.02 -20.50 -16.44
C ASP A 167 -6.42 -19.19 -15.91
N LEU A 168 -5.51 -19.28 -14.92
CA LEU A 168 -4.76 -18.12 -14.45
C LEU A 168 -3.90 -17.52 -15.57
N HIS A 169 -3.20 -18.35 -16.34
CA HIS A 169 -2.42 -17.88 -17.49
C HIS A 169 -3.29 -17.17 -18.54
N ARG A 170 -4.49 -17.70 -18.83
CA ARG A 170 -5.42 -17.02 -19.76
C ARG A 170 -5.86 -15.66 -19.25
N ILE A 171 -6.16 -15.56 -17.95
CA ILE A 171 -6.56 -14.29 -17.32
C ILE A 171 -5.39 -13.31 -17.37
N LEU A 172 -4.18 -13.75 -16.99
CA LEU A 172 -2.98 -12.91 -17.02
C LEU A 172 -2.67 -12.40 -18.42
N TRP A 173 -2.73 -13.25 -19.45
CA TRP A 173 -2.51 -12.83 -20.82
C TRP A 173 -3.54 -11.80 -21.30
N ARG A 174 -4.82 -12.01 -20.98
CA ARG A 174 -5.87 -11.03 -21.27
C ARG A 174 -5.63 -9.70 -20.56
N ALA A 175 -5.24 -9.74 -19.29
CA ALA A 175 -4.91 -8.54 -18.54
C ALA A 175 -3.71 -7.80 -19.12
N VAL A 176 -2.62 -8.51 -19.44
CA VAL A 176 -1.42 -7.93 -20.07
C VAL A 176 -1.77 -7.24 -21.39
N LEU A 177 -2.50 -7.93 -22.28
CA LEU A 177 -2.94 -7.35 -23.54
C LEU A 177 -3.81 -6.11 -23.33
N PHE A 178 -4.81 -6.21 -22.44
CA PHE A 178 -5.68 -5.07 -22.14
C PHE A 178 -4.88 -3.86 -21.62
N PHE A 179 -4.01 -4.06 -20.63
CA PHE A 179 -3.22 -2.97 -20.08
C PHE A 179 -2.17 -2.43 -21.06
N ALA A 180 -1.60 -3.27 -21.93
CA ALA A 180 -0.70 -2.82 -22.98
C ALA A 180 -1.38 -1.86 -23.95
N PHE A 181 -2.59 -2.18 -24.40
CA PHE A 181 -3.38 -1.28 -25.26
C PHE A 181 -3.93 -0.06 -24.50
N ALA A 182 -4.40 -0.25 -23.27
CA ALA A 182 -4.88 0.85 -22.44
C ALA A 182 -3.76 1.86 -22.14
N SER A 183 -2.54 1.40 -21.87
CA SER A 183 -1.41 2.29 -21.60
C SER A 183 -1.03 3.15 -22.80
N ALA A 184 -1.25 2.69 -24.03
CA ALA A 184 -1.05 3.49 -25.22
C ALA A 184 -2.00 4.69 -25.30
N VAL A 185 -3.24 4.53 -24.82
CA VAL A 185 -4.23 5.62 -24.73
C VAL A 185 -3.86 6.65 -23.66
N TRP A 186 -3.21 6.21 -22.58
CA TRP A 186 -2.75 7.12 -21.51
C TRP A 186 -1.44 7.84 -21.83
N ALA A 187 -0.71 7.37 -22.84
CA ALA A 187 0.55 7.96 -23.28
C ALA A 187 0.36 9.05 -24.36
N LEU A 188 -0.85 9.17 -24.92
CA LEU A 188 -1.25 10.21 -25.89
C LEU A 188 -1.94 11.39 -25.19
#